data_4d1620500165d79e820ab466f82a4610
#
_entry.id   4d1620500165d79e820ab466f82a4610
#
_cell.length_a   1.000
_cell.length_b   1.000
_cell.length_c   1.000
_cell.angle_alpha   90.00
_cell.angle_beta   90.00
_cell.angle_gamma   90.00
#
_symmetry.space_group_name_H-M   'P 1'
#
loop_
_entity.id
_entity.type
_entity.pdbx_description
1 polymer ?
#
loop_
_entity_poly.entity_id
_entity_poly.type
_entity_poly.pdbx_seq_one_letter_code
_entity_poly.pdbx_strand_id
1 'polypeptide(L)'
;MLKIHFKYAKRDPSQKNFKKMETFANLESLDTNTLKLILKGELSKRQEQAQGDFLSFVKQVWPDFVEGHHHKVYAEKLNRVARGELKRLIVNMPPRHTKSEFASHLFPAFFMGRH
;
A
#
# COMPACT_ATOMS: atom_id res chain seq x y z
N MET A 1 -30.86 18.80 16.13
CA MET A 1 -30.52 18.37 14.74
C MET A 1 -29.14 18.92 14.37
N LEU A 2 -28.10 18.13 14.50
CA LEU A 2 -26.73 18.53 14.15
C LEU A 2 -26.52 18.28 12.64
N LYS A 3 -26.38 19.35 11.84
CA LYS A 3 -25.97 19.28 10.44
C LYS A 3 -24.43 19.22 10.40
N ILE A 4 -23.88 18.04 10.14
CA ILE A 4 -22.45 17.90 9.85
C ILE A 4 -22.22 18.33 8.40
N HIS A 5 -21.63 19.50 8.22
CA HIS A 5 -21.16 19.97 6.93
C HIS A 5 -19.78 19.35 6.66
N PHE A 6 -19.72 18.34 5.82
CA PHE A 6 -18.46 17.88 5.25
C PHE A 6 -17.94 18.95 4.27
N LYS A 7 -17.02 19.79 4.71
CA LYS A 7 -16.22 20.62 3.81
C LYS A 7 -15.22 19.70 3.09
N TYR A 8 -15.55 19.29 1.89
CA TYR A 8 -14.56 18.77 0.95
C TYR A 8 -13.58 19.89 0.60
N ALA A 9 -12.42 19.89 1.20
CA ALA A 9 -11.30 20.70 0.74
C ALA A 9 -10.89 20.17 -0.65
N LYS A 10 -11.25 20.87 -1.71
CA LYS A 10 -10.73 20.65 -3.07
C LYS A 10 -9.20 20.84 -2.99
N ARG A 11 -8.45 19.74 -2.99
CA ARG A 11 -6.99 19.81 -3.18
C ARG A 11 -6.74 20.19 -4.62
N ASP A 12 -6.15 21.35 -4.82
CA ASP A 12 -5.78 21.91 -6.11
C ASP A 12 -4.77 20.96 -6.81
N PRO A 13 -5.09 20.38 -7.98
CA PRO A 13 -4.21 19.45 -8.68
C PRO A 13 -2.91 20.12 -9.16
N SER A 14 -2.88 21.45 -9.25
CA SER A 14 -1.70 22.23 -9.68
C SER A 14 -0.53 22.13 -8.67
N GLN A 15 -0.81 22.07 -7.38
CA GLN A 15 0.23 21.99 -6.35
C GLN A 15 0.97 20.64 -6.33
N LYS A 16 0.32 19.55 -6.73
CA LYS A 16 1.00 18.24 -6.82
C LYS A 16 2.00 18.18 -7.98
N ASN A 17 1.69 18.84 -9.09
CA ASN A 17 2.57 18.88 -10.25
C ASN A 17 3.78 19.78 -10.02
N PHE A 18 3.62 20.89 -9.31
CA PHE A 18 4.72 21.81 -9.00
C PHE A 18 5.78 21.15 -8.11
N LYS A 19 5.38 20.49 -7.01
CA LYS A 19 6.29 19.72 -6.14
C LYS A 19 7.01 18.59 -6.87
N LYS A 20 6.33 17.95 -7.83
CA LYS A 20 6.92 16.87 -8.63
C LYS A 20 7.97 17.39 -9.61
N MET A 21 7.76 18.58 -10.20
CA MET A 21 8.74 19.21 -11.09
C MET A 21 9.99 19.72 -10.34
N GLU A 22 9.86 20.29 -9.14
CA GLU A 22 11.01 20.67 -8.31
C GLU A 22 11.85 19.46 -7.90
N THR A 23 11.20 18.32 -7.64
CA THR A 23 11.89 17.06 -7.31
C THR A 23 12.67 16.53 -8.52
N PHE A 24 12.13 16.65 -9.73
CA PHE A 24 12.83 16.25 -10.96
C PHE A 24 14.02 17.16 -11.29
N ALA A 25 13.88 18.48 -11.14
CA ALA A 25 14.96 19.44 -11.37
C ALA A 25 16.14 19.24 -10.40
N ASN A 26 15.87 18.87 -9.15
CA ASN A 26 16.87 18.54 -8.16
C ASN A 26 17.57 17.17 -8.42
N LEU A 27 16.91 16.26 -9.12
CA LEU A 27 17.47 14.95 -9.46
C LEU A 27 18.48 15.01 -10.62
N GLU A 28 18.29 15.94 -11.57
CA GLU A 28 19.23 16.13 -12.69
C GLU A 28 20.59 16.72 -12.27
N SER A 29 20.64 17.37 -11.12
CA SER A 29 21.89 17.98 -10.57
C SER A 29 22.66 17.05 -9.63
N LEU A 30 22.14 15.84 -9.33
CA LEU A 30 22.76 14.90 -8.40
C LEU A 30 23.72 13.95 -9.14
N ASP A 31 24.87 13.69 -8.50
CA ASP A 31 25.81 12.66 -8.97
C ASP A 31 25.15 11.26 -9.00
N THR A 32 25.53 10.44 -9.97
CA THR A 32 24.98 9.10 -10.18
C THR A 32 25.09 8.20 -8.96
N ASN A 33 26.10 8.36 -8.13
CA ASN A 33 26.30 7.62 -6.89
C ASN A 33 25.29 8.03 -5.82
N THR A 34 25.00 9.32 -5.70
CA THR A 34 23.99 9.86 -4.78
C THR A 34 22.58 9.40 -5.18
N LEU A 35 22.27 9.40 -6.47
CA LEU A 35 21.01 8.86 -7.01
C LEU A 35 20.84 7.36 -6.69
N LYS A 36 21.89 6.55 -6.85
CA LYS A 36 21.85 5.12 -6.49
C LYS A 36 21.61 4.90 -5.00
N LEU A 37 22.22 5.71 -4.15
CA LEU A 37 22.01 5.63 -2.69
C LEU A 37 20.58 5.99 -2.29
N ILE A 38 20.00 7.04 -2.88
CA ILE A 38 18.61 7.45 -2.64
C ILE A 38 17.65 6.36 -3.10
N LEU A 39 17.83 5.83 -4.31
CA LEU A 39 17.01 4.74 -4.85
C LEU A 39 17.09 3.48 -3.98
N LYS A 40 18.30 3.11 -3.52
CA LYS A 40 18.48 1.96 -2.64
C LYS A 40 17.77 2.17 -1.29
N GLY A 41 17.83 3.37 -0.72
CA GLY A 41 17.12 3.73 0.49
C GLY A 41 15.59 3.65 0.34
N GLU A 42 15.06 4.15 -0.79
CA GLU A 42 13.63 4.06 -1.11
C GLU A 42 13.16 2.61 -1.30
N LEU A 43 13.94 1.79 -1.98
CA LEU A 43 13.64 0.37 -2.18
C LEU A 43 13.63 -0.39 -0.85
N SER A 44 14.62 -0.15 0.02
CA SER A 44 14.68 -0.76 1.35
C SER A 44 13.46 -0.40 2.20
N LYS A 45 13.07 0.88 2.22
CA LYS A 45 11.86 1.32 2.94
C LYS A 45 10.59 0.65 2.41
N ARG A 46 10.46 0.50 1.08
CA ARG A 46 9.32 -0.19 0.47
C ARG A 46 9.29 -1.67 0.85
N GLN A 47 10.44 -2.32 0.89
CA GLN A 47 10.54 -3.72 1.31
C GLN A 47 10.16 -3.90 2.79
N GLU A 48 10.64 -3.05 3.68
CA GLU A 48 10.27 -3.07 5.10
C GLU A 48 8.75 -2.85 5.30
N GLN A 49 8.18 -1.89 4.58
CA GLN A 49 6.73 -1.66 4.62
C GLN A 49 5.94 -2.87 4.10
N ALA A 50 6.40 -3.48 3.01
CA ALA A 50 5.76 -4.67 2.44
C ALA A 50 5.85 -5.89 3.37
N GLN A 51 6.90 -6.02 4.17
CA GLN A 51 7.01 -7.07 5.19
C GLN A 51 6.12 -6.82 6.40
N GLY A 52 5.87 -5.55 6.74
CA GLY A 52 5.07 -5.15 7.90
C GLY A 52 3.57 -5.15 7.67
N ASP A 53 3.11 -4.89 6.45
CA ASP A 53 1.71 -4.68 6.11
C ASP A 53 1.31 -5.39 4.82
N PHE A 54 0.27 -6.23 4.91
CA PHE A 54 -0.22 -7.03 3.78
C PHE A 54 -0.68 -6.18 2.58
N LEU A 55 -1.35 -5.06 2.82
CA LEU A 55 -1.82 -4.20 1.72
C LEU A 55 -0.67 -3.52 0.98
N SER A 56 0.37 -3.14 1.70
CA SER A 56 1.62 -2.60 1.13
C SER A 56 2.35 -3.64 0.29
N PHE A 57 2.37 -4.89 0.75
CA PHE A 57 2.88 -6.03 -0.02
C PHE A 57 2.08 -6.25 -1.31
N VAL A 58 0.75 -6.24 -1.24
CA VAL A 58 -0.12 -6.40 -2.43
C VAL A 58 0.16 -5.32 -3.46
N LYS A 59 0.28 -4.06 -3.06
CA LYS A 59 0.58 -2.95 -3.97
C LYS A 59 1.96 -3.05 -4.62
N GLN A 60 2.91 -3.68 -3.95
CA GLN A 60 4.24 -3.90 -4.50
C GLN A 60 4.27 -5.03 -5.54
N VAL A 61 3.55 -6.13 -5.26
CA VAL A 61 3.50 -7.31 -6.15
C VAL A 61 2.55 -7.11 -7.32
N TRP A 62 1.49 -6.33 -7.09
CA TRP A 62 0.45 -6.07 -8.08
C TRP A 62 0.29 -4.56 -8.31
N PRO A 63 1.09 -3.95 -9.21
CA PRO A 63 1.10 -2.49 -9.44
C PRO A 63 -0.24 -1.92 -9.92
N ASP A 64 -1.00 -2.69 -10.69
CA ASP A 64 -2.30 -2.27 -11.23
C ASP A 64 -3.47 -2.51 -10.26
N PHE A 65 -3.17 -2.89 -9.01
CA PHE A 65 -4.19 -3.13 -8.00
C PHE A 65 -4.94 -1.85 -7.62
N VAL A 66 -6.25 -1.86 -7.85
CA VAL A 66 -7.14 -0.77 -7.45
C VAL A 66 -7.71 -1.03 -6.07
N GLU A 67 -7.30 -0.20 -5.12
CA GLU A 67 -7.69 -0.33 -3.72
C GLU A 67 -9.11 0.18 -3.48
N GLY A 68 -10.00 -0.70 -3.01
CA GLY A 68 -11.32 -0.35 -2.49
C GLY A 68 -11.37 -0.42 -0.95
N HIS A 69 -12.43 0.13 -0.36
CA HIS A 69 -12.61 0.12 1.09
C HIS A 69 -12.62 -1.30 1.69
N HIS A 70 -13.28 -2.24 1.01
CA HIS A 70 -13.34 -3.65 1.43
C HIS A 70 -11.96 -4.32 1.45
N HIS A 71 -11.05 -3.93 0.56
CA HIS A 71 -9.67 -4.43 0.55
C HIS A 71 -8.90 -4.00 1.80
N LYS A 72 -9.10 -2.77 2.28
CA LYS A 72 -8.47 -2.26 3.51
C LYS A 72 -8.91 -3.06 4.73
N VAL A 73 -10.23 -3.25 4.87
CA VAL A 73 -10.80 -4.01 5.98
C VAL A 73 -10.31 -5.45 5.96
N TYR A 74 -10.28 -6.07 4.77
CA TYR A 74 -9.82 -7.44 4.62
C TYR A 74 -8.32 -7.58 4.93
N ALA A 75 -7.49 -6.71 4.39
CA ALA A 75 -6.06 -6.69 4.64
C ALA A 75 -5.72 -6.49 6.12
N GLU A 76 -6.45 -5.61 6.84
CA GLU A 76 -6.31 -5.44 8.28
C GLU A 76 -6.55 -6.76 9.05
N LYS A 77 -7.60 -7.50 8.69
CA LYS A 77 -7.88 -8.80 9.31
C LYS A 77 -6.80 -9.84 8.99
N LEU A 78 -6.30 -9.86 7.76
CA LEU A 78 -5.20 -10.74 7.37
C LEU A 78 -3.89 -10.38 8.10
N ASN A 79 -3.60 -9.10 8.32
CA ASN A 79 -2.47 -8.68 9.15
C ASN A 79 -2.58 -9.22 10.58
N ARG A 80 -3.76 -9.23 11.17
CA ARG A 80 -4.01 -9.79 12.51
C ARG A 80 -3.85 -11.31 12.53
N VAL A 81 -4.25 -12.00 11.46
CA VAL A 81 -3.99 -13.43 11.28
C VAL A 81 -2.48 -13.69 11.20
N ALA A 82 -1.74 -12.90 10.42
CA ALA A 82 -0.29 -13.02 10.27
C ALA A 82 0.48 -12.78 11.59
N ARG A 83 -0.04 -11.92 12.46
CA ARG A 83 0.52 -11.68 13.81
C ARG A 83 0.10 -12.73 14.85
N GLY A 84 -0.77 -13.68 14.47
CA GLY A 84 -1.31 -14.69 15.40
C GLY A 84 -2.38 -14.18 16.36
N GLU A 85 -2.82 -12.94 16.23
CA GLU A 85 -3.89 -12.34 17.03
C GLU A 85 -5.27 -12.94 16.73
N LEU A 86 -5.45 -13.37 15.49
CA LEU A 86 -6.71 -13.92 14.99
C LEU A 86 -6.47 -15.32 14.43
N LYS A 87 -6.96 -16.34 15.11
CA LYS A 87 -6.75 -17.76 14.73
C LYS A 87 -7.74 -18.27 13.67
N ARG A 88 -8.89 -17.66 13.54
CA ARG A 88 -9.95 -18.06 12.61
C ARG A 88 -10.57 -16.81 12.00
N LEU A 89 -10.72 -16.79 10.68
CA LEU A 89 -11.33 -15.70 9.93
C LEU A 89 -12.31 -16.27 8.93
N ILE A 90 -13.56 -15.84 9.01
CA ILE A 90 -14.59 -16.13 8.02
C ILE A 90 -14.80 -14.87 7.18
N VAL A 91 -14.66 -14.99 5.86
CA VAL A 91 -14.77 -13.87 4.93
C VAL A 91 -15.96 -14.10 4.01
N ASN A 92 -16.98 -13.26 4.15
CA ASN A 92 -18.15 -13.23 3.28
C ASN A 92 -18.05 -12.02 2.35
N MET A 93 -17.74 -12.28 1.08
CA MET A 93 -17.62 -11.25 0.04
C MET A 93 -18.24 -11.77 -1.24
N PRO A 94 -18.86 -10.91 -2.06
CA PRO A 94 -19.35 -11.28 -3.38
C PRO A 94 -18.23 -11.86 -4.27
N PRO A 95 -18.57 -12.66 -5.28
CA PRO A 95 -17.58 -13.13 -6.26
C PRO A 95 -16.96 -11.94 -7.01
N ARG A 96 -15.76 -12.12 -7.54
CA ARG A 96 -14.99 -11.10 -8.28
C ARG A 96 -14.49 -9.89 -7.46
N HIS A 97 -14.43 -10.02 -6.13
CA HIS A 97 -13.88 -8.99 -5.23
C HIS A 97 -12.50 -9.38 -4.67
N THR A 98 -11.66 -10.03 -5.46
CA THR A 98 -10.27 -10.43 -5.11
C THR A 98 -10.13 -11.31 -3.86
N LYS A 99 -11.24 -11.82 -3.29
CA LYS A 99 -11.23 -12.61 -2.06
C LYS A 99 -10.27 -13.81 -2.13
N SER A 100 -10.41 -14.62 -3.18
CA SER A 100 -9.58 -15.82 -3.37
C SER A 100 -8.15 -15.48 -3.70
N GLU A 101 -7.91 -14.43 -4.47
CA GLU A 101 -6.57 -13.93 -4.79
C GLU A 101 -5.81 -13.52 -3.53
N PHE A 102 -6.46 -12.76 -2.65
CA PHE A 102 -5.88 -12.37 -1.36
C PHE A 102 -5.60 -13.58 -0.46
N ALA A 103 -6.59 -14.48 -0.30
CA ALA A 103 -6.48 -15.58 0.66
C ALA A 103 -5.58 -16.72 0.18
N SER A 104 -5.63 -17.07 -1.11
CA SER A 104 -5.01 -18.29 -1.62
C SER A 104 -3.65 -18.07 -2.28
N HIS A 105 -3.38 -16.88 -2.79
CA HIS A 105 -2.13 -16.57 -3.46
C HIS A 105 -1.28 -15.53 -2.71
N LEU A 106 -1.82 -14.34 -2.47
CA LEU A 106 -1.04 -13.24 -1.92
C LEU A 106 -0.75 -13.39 -0.42
N PHE A 107 -1.72 -13.83 0.37
CA PHE A 107 -1.51 -14.00 1.80
C PHE A 107 -0.52 -15.10 2.18
N PRO A 108 -0.54 -16.31 1.57
CA PRO A 108 0.50 -17.30 1.82
C PRO A 108 1.89 -16.82 1.44
N ALA A 109 2.04 -16.11 0.31
CA ALA A 109 3.32 -15.54 -0.09
C ALA A 109 3.83 -14.49 0.90
N PHE A 110 2.96 -13.59 1.36
CA PHE A 110 3.27 -12.61 2.40
C PHE A 110 3.67 -13.26 3.72
N PHE A 111 2.92 -14.28 4.15
CA PHE A 111 3.17 -14.97 5.41
C PHE A 111 4.51 -15.70 5.40
N MET A 112 4.83 -16.42 4.32
CA MET A 112 6.12 -17.11 4.16
C MET A 112 7.30 -16.16 4.04
N GLY A 113 7.11 -15.02 3.39
CA GLY A 113 8.17 -14.01 3.23
C GLY A 113 8.49 -13.24 4.51
N ARG A 114 7.63 -13.34 5.53
CA ARG A 114 7.80 -12.69 6.83
C ARG A 114 8.52 -13.58 7.85
N HIS A 115 8.47 -14.89 7.69
CA HIS A 115 9.04 -15.91 8.57
C HIS A 115 10.21 -16.61 7.89
#